data_e68f0ebbd4446795dd344ccd83ae6c92
#
_entry.id   e68f0ebbd4446795dd344ccd83ae6c92
#
_cell.length_a   1.000
_cell.length_b   1.000
_cell.length_c   1.000
_cell.angle_alpha   90.00
_cell.angle_beta   90.00
_cell.angle_gamma   90.00
#
_symmetry.space_group_name_H-M   'P 1'
#
loop_
_entity.id
_entity.type
_entity.pdbx_description
1 polymer ?
#
loop_
_entity_poly.entity_id
_entity_poly.type
_entity_poly.pdbx_seq_one_letter_code
_entity_poly.pdbx_strand_id
1 'polypeptide(L)'
;MFSQYSKLATEVYDLDKPVGHSFGDLEFYRERLREVKGRILEPGAGSGRVYIPLLEDGFAIEGLDNSAYMLDSCRKRCEERGLRPVLTEASMSEFKLPGKFEAIILPAGTFLLIEDRRESVHALKNFYEHLTEGGRLILDLDLQPEKQLNQVFTSMWETPDQHIITMEAKQVEYSVLEQYSVTYLKYEKWKDGKLSETELQRFAMRWYGVKEFKLVLERLGFTDIVISADYTYGAAPEHDRQTITFEAVKPE
;
A
#
# COMPACT_ATOMS: atom_id res chain seq x y z
N MET A 1 -14.77 -6.02 10.95
CA MET A 1 -13.82 -7.15 10.98
C MET A 1 -12.44 -6.55 11.20
N PHE A 2 -11.55 -7.13 11.98
CA PHE A 2 -10.26 -6.56 12.45
C PHE A 2 -9.12 -6.68 11.41
N SER A 3 -9.41 -6.36 10.14
CA SER A 3 -8.48 -6.41 9.01
C SER A 3 -7.88 -5.04 8.64
N GLN A 4 -8.41 -3.95 9.17
CA GLN A 4 -7.86 -2.61 8.97
C GLN A 4 -6.70 -2.37 9.95
N TYR A 5 -5.80 -1.45 9.60
CA TYR A 5 -4.79 -0.97 10.53
C TYR A 5 -5.46 -0.28 11.73
N SER A 6 -5.26 -0.86 12.91
CA SER A 6 -5.73 -0.35 14.19
C SER A 6 -4.76 0.69 14.76
N LYS A 7 -5.02 1.19 15.97
CA LYS A 7 -4.17 2.18 16.63
C LYS A 7 -2.74 1.69 16.83
N LEU A 8 -2.55 0.49 17.46
CA LEU A 8 -1.20 -0.05 17.69
C LEU A 8 -0.51 -0.46 16.39
N ALA A 9 -1.26 -1.03 15.43
CA ALA A 9 -0.72 -1.36 14.12
C ALA A 9 -0.22 -0.11 13.40
N THR A 10 -0.94 1.02 13.51
CA THR A 10 -0.51 2.31 12.96
C THR A 10 0.74 2.84 13.66
N GLU A 11 0.79 2.79 15.00
CA GLU A 11 1.94 3.23 15.78
C GLU A 11 3.20 2.44 15.42
N VAL A 12 3.08 1.12 15.28
CA VAL A 12 4.17 0.24 14.84
C VAL A 12 4.60 0.57 13.42
N TYR A 13 3.64 0.75 12.49
CA TYR A 13 3.97 1.15 11.12
C TYR A 13 4.77 2.46 11.07
N ASP A 14 4.40 3.41 11.91
CA ASP A 14 5.03 4.72 11.99
C ASP A 14 6.47 4.68 12.54
N LEU A 15 6.74 3.75 13.45
CA LEU A 15 8.09 3.50 13.99
C LEU A 15 8.97 2.76 12.98
N ASP A 16 8.40 1.77 12.29
CA ASP A 16 9.11 0.87 11.38
C ASP A 16 9.37 1.52 10.01
N LYS A 17 8.41 2.34 9.55
CA LYS A 17 8.43 2.98 8.23
C LYS A 17 8.09 4.48 8.34
N PRO A 18 9.01 5.29 8.87
CA PRO A 18 8.77 6.73 9.00
C PRO A 18 8.56 7.40 7.65
N VAL A 19 8.06 8.64 7.68
CA VAL A 19 7.87 9.46 6.46
C VAL A 19 9.15 9.50 5.63
N GLY A 20 9.05 9.17 4.35
CA GLY A 20 10.18 9.15 3.43
C GLY A 20 11.09 7.93 3.55
N HIS A 21 10.73 6.94 4.40
CA HIS A 21 11.44 5.64 4.37
C HIS A 21 11.25 5.01 2.97
N SER A 22 12.36 4.74 2.30
CA SER A 22 12.36 4.22 0.94
C SER A 22 12.96 2.82 0.87
N PHE A 23 12.35 1.98 0.05
CA PHE A 23 12.87 0.70 -0.42
C PHE A 23 13.44 0.82 -1.85
N GLY A 24 13.66 2.05 -2.35
CA GLY A 24 13.88 2.39 -3.74
C GLY A 24 12.59 2.82 -4.46
N ASP A 25 11.46 2.61 -3.83
CA ASP A 25 10.14 2.94 -4.37
C ASP A 25 9.92 4.46 -4.48
N LEU A 26 10.26 5.22 -3.44
CA LEU A 26 10.02 6.67 -3.43
C LEU A 26 10.75 7.38 -4.58
N GLU A 27 12.01 7.04 -4.82
CA GLU A 27 12.82 7.58 -5.91
C GLU A 27 12.25 7.17 -7.27
N PHE A 28 11.82 5.91 -7.40
CA PHE A 28 11.19 5.40 -8.61
C PHE A 28 9.88 6.15 -8.89
N TYR A 29 8.98 6.27 -7.93
CA TYR A 29 7.71 7.00 -8.11
C TYR A 29 7.95 8.47 -8.44
N ARG A 30 8.91 9.16 -7.79
CA ARG A 30 9.32 10.54 -8.14
C ARG A 30 9.71 10.67 -9.60
N GLU A 31 10.53 9.76 -10.09
CA GLU A 31 10.98 9.78 -11.49
C GLU A 31 9.82 9.49 -12.45
N ARG A 32 8.98 8.50 -12.13
CA ARG A 32 7.82 8.16 -12.98
C ARG A 32 6.77 9.26 -13.02
N LEU A 33 6.65 10.04 -11.96
CA LEU A 33 5.68 11.15 -11.84
C LEU A 33 6.22 12.50 -12.33
N ARG A 34 7.51 12.62 -12.66
CA ARG A 34 8.15 13.90 -12.99
C ARG A 34 7.41 14.73 -14.04
N GLU A 35 6.85 14.08 -15.06
CA GLU A 35 6.13 14.74 -16.15
C GLU A 35 4.62 14.93 -15.87
N VAL A 36 4.10 14.39 -14.76
CA VAL A 36 2.70 14.53 -14.38
C VAL A 36 2.45 15.96 -13.89
N LYS A 37 1.48 16.62 -14.46
CA LYS A 37 1.09 18.01 -14.12
C LYS A 37 -0.28 18.08 -13.46
N GLY A 38 -1.11 17.08 -13.68
CA GLY A 38 -2.45 16.98 -13.11
C GLY A 38 -2.47 16.31 -11.73
N ARG A 39 -3.67 15.93 -11.32
CA ARG A 39 -3.91 15.32 -10.02
C ARG A 39 -3.38 13.88 -9.98
N ILE A 40 -2.82 13.51 -8.84
CA ILE A 40 -2.36 12.16 -8.52
C ILE A 40 -3.22 11.62 -7.38
N LEU A 41 -3.53 10.33 -7.40
CA LEU A 41 -4.19 9.64 -6.30
C LEU A 41 -3.28 8.53 -5.76
N GLU A 42 -3.14 8.45 -4.44
CA GLU A 42 -2.54 7.32 -3.73
C GLU A 42 -3.61 6.58 -2.91
N PRO A 43 -4.24 5.51 -3.46
CA PRO A 43 -5.10 4.62 -2.69
C PRO A 43 -4.28 3.78 -1.71
N GLY A 44 -4.68 3.78 -0.43
CA GLY A 44 -3.89 3.18 0.65
C GLY A 44 -2.70 4.04 1.06
N ALA A 45 -2.88 5.38 1.10
CA ALA A 45 -1.84 6.33 1.48
C ALA A 45 -1.29 6.11 2.91
N GLY A 46 -2.03 5.37 3.73
CA GLY A 46 -1.65 5.04 5.09
C GLY A 46 -1.34 6.27 5.93
N SER A 47 -0.25 6.20 6.68
CA SER A 47 0.24 7.33 7.49
C SER A 47 1.16 8.29 6.72
N GLY A 48 1.22 8.16 5.39
CA GLY A 48 1.86 9.13 4.50
C GLY A 48 3.33 8.88 4.20
N ARG A 49 3.81 7.63 4.26
CA ARG A 49 5.22 7.28 3.99
C ARG A 49 5.71 7.79 2.64
N VAL A 50 4.92 7.59 1.57
CA VAL A 50 5.21 8.06 0.20
C VAL A 50 4.42 9.34 -0.10
N TYR A 51 3.17 9.43 0.34
CA TYR A 51 2.28 10.56 0.14
C TYR A 51 2.90 11.90 0.58
N ILE A 52 3.46 11.96 1.81
CA ILE A 52 4.00 13.21 2.36
C ILE A 52 5.21 13.71 1.56
N PRO A 53 6.24 12.90 1.26
CA PRO A 53 7.35 13.34 0.43
C PRO A 53 6.92 13.83 -0.96
N LEU A 54 5.96 13.17 -1.61
CA LEU A 54 5.46 13.64 -2.91
C LEU A 54 4.69 14.96 -2.78
N LEU A 55 3.96 15.15 -1.68
CA LEU A 55 3.30 16.42 -1.39
C LEU A 55 4.32 17.55 -1.11
N GLU A 56 5.42 17.26 -0.40
CA GLU A 56 6.55 18.18 -0.16
C GLU A 56 7.26 18.56 -1.47
N ASP A 57 7.37 17.64 -2.42
CA ASP A 57 7.91 17.88 -3.75
C ASP A 57 6.99 18.75 -4.64
N GLY A 58 5.78 19.07 -4.17
CA GLY A 58 4.82 19.95 -4.84
C GLY A 58 3.88 19.25 -5.82
N PHE A 59 3.79 17.92 -5.79
CA PHE A 59 2.79 17.20 -6.59
C PHE A 59 1.38 17.47 -6.09
N ALA A 60 0.42 17.57 -7.01
CA ALA A 60 -1.01 17.69 -6.70
C ALA A 60 -1.59 16.32 -6.32
N ILE A 61 -1.12 15.76 -5.19
CA ILE A 61 -1.46 14.41 -4.73
C ILE A 61 -2.58 14.42 -3.71
N GLU A 62 -3.51 13.48 -3.86
CA GLU A 62 -4.59 13.16 -2.93
C GLU A 62 -4.41 11.74 -2.43
N GLY A 63 -4.75 11.50 -1.17
CA GLY A 63 -4.67 10.17 -0.55
C GLY A 63 -6.03 9.64 -0.15
N LEU A 64 -6.21 8.34 -0.22
CA LEU A 64 -7.31 7.67 0.47
C LEU A 64 -6.80 6.45 1.24
N ASP A 65 -7.45 6.15 2.35
CA ASP A 65 -7.23 4.95 3.13
C ASP A 65 -8.52 4.52 3.81
N ASN A 66 -8.65 3.25 4.16
CA ASN A 66 -9.82 2.75 4.89
C ASN A 66 -9.62 2.75 6.41
N SER A 67 -8.44 3.11 6.90
CA SER A 67 -8.11 3.23 8.31
C SER A 67 -8.10 4.68 8.77
N ALA A 68 -9.04 5.03 9.64
CA ALA A 68 -9.08 6.35 10.27
C ALA A 68 -7.78 6.64 11.05
N TYR A 69 -7.20 5.64 11.74
CA TYR A 69 -5.95 5.80 12.49
C TYR A 69 -4.76 6.15 11.60
N MET A 70 -4.66 5.50 10.44
CA MET A 70 -3.65 5.82 9.43
C MET A 70 -3.80 7.25 8.91
N LEU A 71 -5.02 7.63 8.54
CA LEU A 71 -5.30 8.98 8.04
C LEU A 71 -5.06 10.06 9.09
N ASP A 72 -5.40 9.79 10.37
CA ASP A 72 -5.15 10.74 11.46
C ASP A 72 -3.65 10.93 11.71
N SER A 73 -2.87 9.84 11.66
CA SER A 73 -1.40 9.93 11.70
C SER A 73 -0.86 10.74 10.51
N CYS A 74 -1.34 10.49 9.29
CA CYS A 74 -0.94 11.24 8.11
C CYS A 74 -1.25 12.73 8.24
N ARG A 75 -2.47 13.10 8.70
CA ARG A 75 -2.87 14.49 8.92
C ARG A 75 -1.94 15.19 9.91
N LYS A 76 -1.70 14.56 11.07
CA LYS A 76 -0.80 15.10 12.10
C LYS A 76 0.60 15.35 11.56
N ARG A 77 1.16 14.39 10.85
CA ARG A 77 2.49 14.50 10.25
C ARG A 77 2.59 15.58 9.17
N CYS A 78 1.53 15.79 8.38
CA CYS A 78 1.41 16.89 7.45
C CYS A 78 1.36 18.24 8.19
N GLU A 79 0.54 18.35 9.25
CA GLU A 79 0.40 19.57 10.06
C GLU A 79 1.74 19.97 10.68
N GLU A 80 2.49 19.03 11.26
CA GLU A 80 3.84 19.25 11.80
C GLU A 80 4.84 19.79 10.76
N ARG A 81 4.57 19.59 9.47
CA ARG A 81 5.38 20.07 8.32
C ARG A 81 4.78 21.31 7.63
N GLY A 82 3.66 21.82 8.13
CA GLY A 82 2.96 22.95 7.51
C GLY A 82 2.29 22.61 6.18
N LEU A 83 2.06 21.34 5.90
CA LEU A 83 1.41 20.85 4.68
C LEU A 83 -0.10 20.76 4.84
N ARG A 84 -0.84 20.87 3.74
CA ARG A 84 -2.30 20.74 3.70
C ARG A 84 -2.70 19.51 2.89
N PRO A 85 -2.88 18.36 3.52
CA PRO A 85 -3.21 17.13 2.82
C PRO A 85 -4.67 17.11 2.37
N VAL A 86 -4.92 16.47 1.23
CA VAL A 86 -6.26 16.08 0.78
C VAL A 86 -6.40 14.57 1.01
N LEU A 87 -7.13 14.18 2.06
CA LEU A 87 -7.25 12.80 2.50
C LEU A 87 -8.72 12.40 2.67
N THR A 88 -9.08 11.26 2.09
CA THR A 88 -10.43 10.68 2.12
C THR A 88 -10.43 9.31 2.79
N GLU A 89 -11.33 9.08 3.73
CA GLU A 89 -11.57 7.74 4.28
C GLU A 89 -12.49 6.97 3.32
N ALA A 90 -11.93 5.98 2.65
CA ALA A 90 -12.67 5.15 1.69
C ALA A 90 -11.94 3.84 1.39
N SER A 91 -12.69 2.83 0.89
CA SER A 91 -12.14 1.61 0.30
C SER A 91 -11.64 1.84 -1.11
N MET A 92 -10.55 1.19 -1.50
CA MET A 92 -10.01 1.20 -2.87
C MET A 92 -11.02 0.69 -3.90
N SER A 93 -11.92 -0.23 -3.52
CA SER A 93 -12.92 -0.82 -4.41
C SER A 93 -14.16 0.04 -4.61
N GLU A 94 -14.47 0.96 -3.68
CA GLU A 94 -15.78 1.63 -3.65
C GLU A 94 -15.72 3.16 -3.60
N PHE A 95 -14.52 3.76 -3.64
CA PHE A 95 -14.43 5.22 -3.58
C PHE A 95 -15.06 5.91 -4.79
N LYS A 96 -15.55 7.11 -4.55
CA LYS A 96 -16.07 8.03 -5.58
C LYS A 96 -15.52 9.42 -5.28
N LEU A 97 -14.56 9.82 -6.08
CA LEU A 97 -13.95 11.15 -5.99
C LEU A 97 -14.33 12.00 -7.19
N PRO A 98 -14.51 13.32 -7.02
CA PRO A 98 -14.83 14.22 -8.12
C PRO A 98 -13.62 14.38 -9.07
N GLY A 99 -13.90 14.43 -10.37
CA GLY A 99 -12.89 14.62 -11.41
C GLY A 99 -12.10 13.35 -11.72
N LYS A 100 -10.96 13.53 -12.37
CA LYS A 100 -10.08 12.47 -12.83
C LYS A 100 -8.65 12.73 -12.36
N PHE A 101 -7.82 11.70 -12.42
CA PHE A 101 -6.42 11.72 -12.04
C PHE A 101 -5.54 11.42 -13.26
N GLU A 102 -4.44 12.12 -13.40
CA GLU A 102 -3.43 11.85 -14.43
C GLU A 102 -2.56 10.63 -14.07
N ALA A 103 -2.39 10.38 -12.75
CA ALA A 103 -1.76 9.16 -12.26
C ALA A 103 -2.48 8.63 -11.01
N ILE A 104 -2.51 7.30 -10.88
CA ILE A 104 -2.89 6.59 -9.65
C ILE A 104 -1.73 5.69 -9.28
N ILE A 105 -1.24 5.80 -8.03
CA ILE A 105 -0.07 5.07 -7.54
C ILE A 105 -0.42 4.21 -6.32
N LEU A 106 0.09 2.98 -6.28
CA LEU A 106 -0.06 2.08 -5.12
C LEU A 106 1.29 1.44 -4.77
N PRO A 107 2.13 2.15 -3.99
CA PRO A 107 3.44 1.66 -3.59
C PRO A 107 3.40 0.46 -2.65
N ALA A 108 4.53 -0.27 -2.58
CA ALA A 108 4.83 -1.29 -1.56
C ALA A 108 3.76 -2.37 -1.40
N GLY A 109 3.20 -2.85 -2.50
CA GLY A 109 2.26 -3.97 -2.49
C GLY A 109 0.89 -3.66 -1.87
N THR A 110 0.55 -2.39 -1.63
CA THR A 110 -0.71 -1.96 -1.00
C THR A 110 -1.95 -2.55 -1.67
N PHE A 111 -1.93 -2.71 -3.00
CA PHE A 111 -3.01 -3.33 -3.75
C PHE A 111 -3.31 -4.77 -3.30
N LEU A 112 -2.29 -5.50 -2.86
CA LEU A 112 -2.40 -6.91 -2.43
C LEU A 112 -3.17 -7.10 -1.12
N LEU A 113 -3.45 -6.02 -0.38
CA LEU A 113 -4.28 -6.03 0.83
C LEU A 113 -5.78 -6.27 0.53
N ILE A 114 -6.19 -6.18 -0.73
CA ILE A 114 -7.55 -6.54 -1.16
C ILE A 114 -7.59 -8.07 -1.32
N GLU A 115 -8.02 -8.77 -0.27
CA GLU A 115 -8.03 -10.23 -0.21
C GLU A 115 -8.96 -10.88 -1.24
N ASP A 116 -10.18 -10.37 -1.41
CA ASP A 116 -11.14 -10.91 -2.37
C ASP A 116 -10.75 -10.57 -3.81
N ARG A 117 -10.66 -11.61 -4.66
CA ARG A 117 -10.28 -11.43 -6.06
C ARG A 117 -11.26 -10.58 -6.87
N ARG A 118 -12.56 -10.68 -6.60
CA ARG A 118 -13.55 -9.89 -7.33
C ARG A 118 -13.46 -8.42 -6.92
N GLU A 119 -13.26 -8.17 -5.63
CA GLU A 119 -13.04 -6.82 -5.13
C GLU A 119 -11.75 -6.21 -5.66
N SER A 120 -10.66 -6.98 -5.76
CA SER A 120 -9.41 -6.45 -6.34
C SER A 120 -9.56 -6.09 -7.82
N VAL A 121 -10.27 -6.89 -8.61
CA VAL A 121 -10.59 -6.54 -10.01
C VAL A 121 -11.54 -5.35 -10.06
N HIS A 122 -12.48 -5.23 -9.13
CA HIS A 122 -13.37 -4.07 -9.03
C HIS A 122 -12.60 -2.79 -8.69
N ALA A 123 -11.61 -2.87 -7.79
CA ALA A 123 -10.72 -1.74 -7.49
C ALA A 123 -9.94 -1.29 -8.73
N LEU A 124 -9.34 -2.22 -9.50
CA LEU A 124 -8.66 -1.88 -10.75
C LEU A 124 -9.58 -1.20 -11.76
N LYS A 125 -10.82 -1.68 -11.87
CA LYS A 125 -11.84 -1.03 -12.72
C LYS A 125 -12.17 0.38 -12.22
N ASN A 126 -12.30 0.55 -10.91
CA ASN A 126 -12.54 1.84 -10.29
C ASN A 126 -11.37 2.81 -10.54
N PHE A 127 -10.12 2.34 -10.45
CA PHE A 127 -8.94 3.13 -10.83
C PHE A 127 -8.99 3.53 -12.30
N TYR A 128 -9.27 2.58 -13.20
CA TYR A 128 -9.41 2.87 -14.63
C TYR A 128 -10.47 3.95 -14.91
N GLU A 129 -11.61 3.85 -14.24
CA GLU A 129 -12.70 4.83 -14.38
C GLU A 129 -12.31 6.22 -13.86
N HIS A 130 -11.42 6.31 -12.84
CA HIS A 130 -10.96 7.59 -12.29
C HIS A 130 -9.73 8.17 -13.00
N LEU A 131 -9.06 7.45 -13.89
CA LEU A 131 -7.99 7.98 -14.71
C LEU A 131 -8.51 8.85 -15.85
N THR A 132 -7.74 9.90 -16.21
CA THR A 132 -7.90 10.63 -17.47
C THR A 132 -7.56 9.72 -18.65
N GLU A 133 -7.97 10.05 -19.85
CA GLU A 133 -7.39 9.51 -21.07
C GLU A 133 -5.90 9.86 -21.11
N GLY A 134 -5.04 8.91 -21.48
CA GLY A 134 -3.59 9.00 -21.35
C GLY A 134 -3.04 8.89 -19.92
N GLY A 135 -3.92 8.79 -18.93
CA GLY A 135 -3.53 8.66 -17.51
C GLY A 135 -2.94 7.28 -17.18
N ARG A 136 -2.16 7.21 -16.09
CA ARG A 136 -1.37 6.03 -15.74
C ARG A 136 -1.74 5.44 -14.39
N LEU A 137 -1.80 4.12 -14.34
CA LEU A 137 -1.78 3.34 -13.10
C LEU A 137 -0.36 2.80 -12.88
N ILE A 138 0.22 3.05 -11.70
CA ILE A 138 1.53 2.53 -11.31
C ILE A 138 1.36 1.83 -9.97
N LEU A 139 1.64 0.52 -9.91
CA LEU A 139 1.46 -0.24 -8.68
C LEU A 139 2.49 -1.34 -8.51
N ASP A 140 2.78 -1.66 -7.25
CA ASP A 140 3.72 -2.68 -6.87
C ASP A 140 3.00 -3.98 -6.48
N LEU A 141 3.59 -5.09 -6.87
CA LEU A 141 3.19 -6.43 -6.45
C LEU A 141 4.39 -7.17 -5.87
N ASP A 142 4.21 -7.77 -4.71
CA ASP A 142 5.05 -8.84 -4.23
C ASP A 142 4.52 -10.17 -4.78
N LEU A 143 5.42 -11.06 -5.15
CA LEU A 143 5.05 -12.36 -5.66
C LEU A 143 4.61 -13.30 -4.52
N GLN A 144 4.30 -14.54 -4.84
CA GLN A 144 3.80 -15.52 -3.90
C GLN A 144 4.71 -15.65 -2.66
N PRO A 145 4.20 -15.39 -1.44
CA PRO A 145 5.01 -15.51 -0.24
C PRO A 145 5.32 -16.98 0.10
N GLU A 146 6.36 -17.19 0.89
CA GLU A 146 6.66 -18.51 1.42
C GLU A 146 5.54 -19.03 2.34
N LYS A 147 5.26 -20.33 2.25
CA LYS A 147 4.32 -20.98 3.15
C LYS A 147 4.98 -21.23 4.50
N GLN A 148 4.52 -20.53 5.53
CA GLN A 148 5.08 -20.58 6.89
C GLN A 148 4.00 -20.87 7.94
N LEU A 149 3.06 -21.78 7.60
CA LEU A 149 1.92 -22.08 8.47
C LEU A 149 2.36 -22.48 9.88
N ASN A 150 1.72 -21.84 10.88
CA ASN A 150 1.92 -22.05 12.30
C ASN A 150 3.32 -21.66 12.86
N GLN A 151 4.22 -21.12 12.06
CA GLN A 151 5.41 -20.48 12.58
C GLN A 151 5.05 -19.14 13.21
N VAL A 152 5.71 -18.82 14.31
CA VAL A 152 5.54 -17.54 15.01
C VAL A 152 6.82 -16.73 14.86
N PHE A 153 6.67 -15.52 14.37
CA PHE A 153 7.73 -14.52 14.31
C PHE A 153 7.43 -13.41 15.31
N THR A 154 8.44 -12.89 15.94
CA THR A 154 8.30 -11.82 16.94
C THR A 154 9.13 -10.61 16.54
N SER A 155 8.59 -9.43 16.78
CA SER A 155 9.30 -8.16 16.63
C SER A 155 9.02 -7.26 17.82
N MET A 156 9.87 -6.27 18.04
CA MET A 156 9.77 -5.35 19.16
C MET A 156 10.22 -3.95 18.74
N TRP A 157 9.51 -2.94 19.22
CA TRP A 157 9.84 -1.53 19.03
C TRP A 157 9.80 -0.81 20.37
N GLU A 158 10.69 0.16 20.56
CA GLU A 158 10.65 1.11 21.66
C GLU A 158 10.08 2.43 21.13
N THR A 159 9.09 2.96 21.84
CA THR A 159 8.45 4.24 21.48
C THR A 159 9.24 5.41 22.06
N PRO A 160 9.10 6.64 21.53
CA PRO A 160 9.78 7.83 22.06
C PRO A 160 9.49 8.13 23.55
N ASP A 161 8.34 7.69 24.05
CA ASP A 161 7.90 7.81 25.44
C ASP A 161 8.26 6.58 26.30
N GLN A 162 9.25 5.77 25.85
CA GLN A 162 9.81 4.62 26.55
C GLN A 162 8.83 3.48 26.85
N HIS A 163 7.77 3.36 26.04
CA HIS A 163 6.96 2.15 26.01
C HIS A 163 7.57 1.11 25.07
N ILE A 164 7.27 -0.15 25.31
CA ILE A 164 7.65 -1.24 24.41
C ILE A 164 6.41 -1.75 23.70
N ILE A 165 6.48 -1.91 22.40
CA ILE A 165 5.45 -2.62 21.62
C ILE A 165 6.08 -3.92 21.11
N THR A 166 5.43 -5.04 21.42
CA THR A 166 5.79 -6.35 20.88
C THR A 166 4.74 -6.79 19.87
N MET A 167 5.14 -7.51 18.83
CA MET A 167 4.25 -8.12 17.87
C MET A 167 4.58 -9.60 17.69
N GLU A 168 3.55 -10.45 17.73
CA GLU A 168 3.62 -11.82 17.27
C GLU A 168 2.89 -11.94 15.93
N ALA A 169 3.58 -12.42 14.90
CA ALA A 169 3.02 -12.70 13.58
C ALA A 169 2.92 -14.21 13.38
N LYS A 170 1.73 -14.72 13.04
CA LYS A 170 1.49 -16.12 12.78
C LYS A 170 0.66 -16.31 11.52
N GLN A 171 1.24 -16.93 10.49
CA GLN A 171 0.49 -17.32 9.30
C GLN A 171 -0.47 -18.47 9.65
N VAL A 172 -1.77 -18.22 9.44
CA VAL A 172 -2.86 -19.16 9.82
C VAL A 172 -3.57 -19.77 8.62
N GLU A 173 -3.52 -19.09 7.47
CA GLU A 173 -4.09 -19.57 6.21
C GLU A 173 -3.09 -19.36 5.07
N TYR A 174 -3.09 -20.30 4.11
CA TYR A 174 -2.31 -20.19 2.89
C TYR A 174 -2.99 -21.00 1.79
N SER A 175 -3.51 -20.33 0.78
CA SER A 175 -4.20 -20.97 -0.34
C SER A 175 -3.53 -20.67 -1.66
N VAL A 176 -2.91 -21.68 -2.27
CA VAL A 176 -2.33 -21.57 -3.61
C VAL A 176 -3.43 -21.42 -4.67
N LEU A 177 -4.58 -22.09 -4.48
CA LEU A 177 -5.68 -22.07 -5.44
C LEU A 177 -6.33 -20.68 -5.51
N GLU A 178 -6.57 -20.08 -4.34
CA GLU A 178 -7.20 -18.77 -4.24
C GLU A 178 -6.18 -17.62 -4.22
N GLN A 179 -4.88 -17.94 -4.17
CA GLN A 179 -3.76 -17.00 -4.20
C GLN A 179 -3.83 -15.95 -3.09
N TYR A 180 -3.98 -16.37 -1.84
CA TYR A 180 -3.89 -15.49 -0.67
C TYR A 180 -3.27 -16.22 0.53
N SER A 181 -2.77 -15.44 1.47
CA SER A 181 -2.39 -15.87 2.80
C SER A 181 -2.99 -14.97 3.87
N VAL A 182 -3.18 -15.52 5.07
CA VAL A 182 -3.63 -14.76 6.23
C VAL A 182 -2.63 -14.92 7.36
N THR A 183 -2.20 -13.82 7.92
CA THR A 183 -1.36 -13.75 9.10
C THR A 183 -2.10 -13.02 10.21
N TYR A 184 -2.15 -13.59 11.41
CA TYR A 184 -2.58 -12.87 12.59
C TYR A 184 -1.39 -12.14 13.18
N LEU A 185 -1.56 -10.82 13.38
CA LEU A 185 -0.60 -9.94 14.02
C LEU A 185 -1.17 -9.54 15.37
N LYS A 186 -0.58 -10.05 16.45
CA LYS A 186 -0.95 -9.68 17.82
C LYS A 186 0.01 -8.62 18.32
N TYR A 187 -0.47 -7.44 18.59
CA TYR A 187 0.28 -6.32 19.15
C TYR A 187 0.02 -6.21 20.65
N GLU A 188 1.06 -5.98 21.42
CA GLU A 188 0.99 -5.74 22.86
C GLU A 188 1.88 -4.54 23.23
N LYS A 189 1.28 -3.52 23.87
CA LYS A 189 2.00 -2.34 24.38
C LYS A 189 2.22 -2.45 25.87
N TRP A 190 3.45 -2.26 26.27
CA TRP A 190 3.93 -2.41 27.63
C TRP A 190 4.42 -1.08 28.19
N LYS A 191 3.98 -0.75 29.41
CA LYS A 191 4.39 0.41 30.17
C LYS A 191 4.85 -0.05 31.58
N ASP A 192 6.07 0.32 31.98
CA ASP A 192 6.63 -0.05 33.27
C ASP A 192 6.53 -1.56 33.58
N GLY A 193 6.76 -2.40 32.56
CA GLY A 193 6.67 -3.86 32.64
C GLY A 193 5.25 -4.43 32.76
N LYS A 194 4.21 -3.61 32.55
CA LYS A 194 2.81 -4.01 32.60
C LYS A 194 2.16 -3.85 31.22
N LEU A 195 1.35 -4.84 30.83
CA LEU A 195 0.54 -4.76 29.62
C LEU A 195 -0.49 -3.64 29.75
N SER A 196 -0.45 -2.67 28.84
CA SER A 196 -1.37 -1.51 28.83
C SER A 196 -2.42 -1.60 27.73
N GLU A 197 -2.05 -2.09 26.55
CA GLU A 197 -2.95 -2.23 25.39
C GLU A 197 -2.61 -3.54 24.66
N THR A 198 -3.64 -4.15 24.05
CA THR A 198 -3.45 -5.30 23.13
C THR A 198 -4.44 -5.21 21.97
N GLU A 199 -3.96 -5.55 20.79
CA GLU A 199 -4.76 -5.57 19.58
C GLU A 199 -4.43 -6.81 18.74
N LEU A 200 -5.41 -7.30 18.01
CA LEU A 200 -5.25 -8.38 17.04
C LEU A 200 -5.68 -7.87 15.67
N GLN A 201 -4.78 -8.03 14.67
CA GLN A 201 -5.08 -7.72 13.28
C GLN A 201 -5.07 -9.00 12.45
N ARG A 202 -6.07 -9.15 11.58
CA ARG A 202 -6.08 -10.16 10.53
C ARG A 202 -5.46 -9.53 9.27
N PHE A 203 -4.23 -9.87 9.00
CA PHE A 203 -3.48 -9.35 7.87
C PHE A 203 -3.55 -10.37 6.72
N ALA A 204 -4.40 -10.07 5.74
CA ALA A 204 -4.54 -10.88 4.54
C ALA A 204 -3.78 -10.23 3.40
N MET A 205 -3.04 -11.04 2.66
CA MET A 205 -2.38 -10.61 1.42
C MET A 205 -2.69 -11.59 0.30
N ARG A 206 -3.11 -11.04 -0.82
CA ARG A 206 -3.26 -11.74 -2.09
C ARG A 206 -1.96 -11.66 -2.89
N TRP A 207 -1.76 -12.58 -3.82
CA TRP A 207 -0.72 -12.44 -4.84
C TRP A 207 -1.27 -12.70 -6.25
N TYR A 208 -0.49 -12.30 -7.22
CA TYR A 208 -0.72 -12.54 -8.64
C TYR A 208 0.57 -13.02 -9.30
N GLY A 209 0.44 -13.87 -10.31
CA GLY A 209 1.54 -14.13 -11.23
C GLY A 209 1.75 -12.92 -12.16
N VAL A 210 3.00 -12.64 -12.52
CA VAL A 210 3.36 -11.49 -13.38
C VAL A 210 2.57 -11.47 -14.69
N LYS A 211 2.54 -12.61 -15.40
CA LYS A 211 1.80 -12.73 -16.67
C LYS A 211 0.29 -12.68 -16.47
N GLU A 212 -0.21 -13.24 -15.37
CA GLU A 212 -1.62 -13.19 -14.99
C GLU A 212 -2.07 -11.76 -14.80
N PHE A 213 -1.33 -10.98 -13.99
CA PHE A 213 -1.71 -9.60 -13.68
C PHE A 213 -1.68 -8.71 -14.92
N LYS A 214 -0.70 -8.91 -15.82
CA LYS A 214 -0.67 -8.24 -17.11
C LYS A 214 -1.95 -8.50 -17.92
N LEU A 215 -2.39 -9.76 -18.01
CA LEU A 215 -3.63 -10.11 -18.70
C LEU A 215 -4.87 -9.49 -18.05
N VAL A 216 -4.88 -9.34 -16.72
CA VAL A 216 -5.98 -8.67 -16.01
C VAL A 216 -6.04 -7.19 -16.41
N LEU A 217 -4.90 -6.50 -16.44
CA LEU A 217 -4.83 -5.10 -16.87
C LEU A 217 -5.25 -4.92 -18.34
N GLU A 218 -4.74 -5.76 -19.24
CA GLU A 218 -5.12 -5.76 -20.66
C GLU A 218 -6.64 -5.96 -20.85
N ARG A 219 -7.23 -6.90 -20.10
CA ARG A 219 -8.68 -7.15 -20.15
C ARG A 219 -9.53 -5.98 -19.65
N LEU A 220 -8.99 -5.16 -18.77
CA LEU A 220 -9.64 -3.94 -18.29
C LEU A 220 -9.48 -2.76 -19.25
N GLY A 221 -8.69 -2.91 -20.30
CA GLY A 221 -8.49 -1.89 -21.33
C GLY A 221 -7.22 -1.07 -21.18
N PHE A 222 -6.35 -1.40 -20.24
CA PHE A 222 -5.03 -0.75 -20.13
C PHE A 222 -4.12 -1.18 -21.29
N THR A 223 -3.30 -0.24 -21.76
CA THR A 223 -2.29 -0.41 -22.81
C THR A 223 -0.90 -0.02 -22.31
N ASP A 224 0.11 -0.17 -23.14
CA ASP A 224 1.48 0.26 -22.86
C ASP A 224 2.00 -0.20 -21.51
N ILE A 225 1.72 -1.48 -21.18
CA ILE A 225 2.04 -2.06 -19.89
C ILE A 225 3.55 -2.33 -19.81
N VAL A 226 4.24 -1.57 -18.96
CA VAL A 226 5.65 -1.77 -18.61
C VAL A 226 5.72 -2.50 -17.28
N ILE A 227 6.58 -3.53 -17.22
CA ILE A 227 6.87 -4.31 -16.01
C ILE A 227 8.30 -3.99 -15.61
N SER A 228 8.50 -3.69 -14.35
CA SER A 228 9.80 -3.32 -13.79
C SER A 228 10.07 -4.15 -12.53
N ALA A 229 11.31 -4.62 -12.37
CA ALA A 229 11.74 -5.34 -11.18
C ALA A 229 12.61 -4.43 -10.30
N ASP A 230 12.43 -4.52 -8.98
CA ASP A 230 13.22 -3.82 -7.96
C ASP A 230 13.44 -2.34 -8.30
N TYR A 231 12.34 -1.67 -8.67
CA TYR A 231 12.32 -0.23 -8.98
C TYR A 231 13.28 0.21 -10.07
N THR A 232 13.64 -0.71 -11.00
CA THR A 232 14.43 -0.39 -12.20
C THR A 232 13.52 -0.43 -13.41
N TYR A 233 13.19 0.74 -13.99
CA TYR A 233 12.22 0.87 -15.07
C TYR A 233 12.53 -0.02 -16.27
N GLY A 234 11.57 -0.88 -16.63
CA GLY A 234 11.67 -1.81 -17.76
C GLY A 234 12.59 -3.01 -17.54
N ALA A 235 13.23 -3.16 -16.35
CA ALA A 235 13.99 -4.35 -16.03
C ALA A 235 13.08 -5.56 -15.86
N ALA A 236 13.38 -6.65 -16.57
CA ALA A 236 12.60 -7.87 -16.49
C ALA A 236 12.78 -8.57 -15.12
N PRO A 237 11.71 -9.16 -14.54
CA PRO A 237 11.84 -9.99 -13.35
C PRO A 237 12.71 -11.24 -13.60
N GLU A 238 13.64 -11.52 -12.70
CA GLU A 238 14.58 -12.65 -12.78
C GLU A 238 14.31 -13.72 -11.72
N HIS A 239 13.72 -13.35 -10.57
CA HIS A 239 13.42 -14.28 -9.48
C HIS A 239 12.20 -13.83 -8.65
N ASP A 240 11.70 -14.73 -7.81
CA ASP A 240 10.45 -14.58 -7.05
C ASP A 240 10.51 -13.71 -5.78
N ARG A 241 11.69 -13.16 -5.45
CA ARG A 241 11.89 -12.28 -4.29
C ARG A 241 11.93 -10.80 -4.66
N GLN A 242 11.71 -10.48 -5.93
CA GLN A 242 11.71 -9.11 -6.43
C GLN A 242 10.35 -8.46 -6.24
N THR A 243 10.34 -7.18 -5.92
CA THR A 243 9.15 -6.36 -6.04
C THR A 243 8.92 -6.04 -7.52
N ILE A 244 7.71 -6.25 -7.99
CA ILE A 244 7.34 -6.07 -9.40
C ILE A 244 6.42 -4.86 -9.51
N THR A 245 6.87 -3.82 -10.20
CA THR A 245 6.05 -2.66 -10.50
C THR A 245 5.44 -2.77 -11.88
N PHE A 246 4.14 -2.55 -11.97
CA PHE A 246 3.40 -2.40 -13.22
C PHE A 246 3.07 -0.93 -13.44
N GLU A 247 3.42 -0.41 -14.61
CA GLU A 247 2.94 0.87 -15.12
C GLU A 247 2.09 0.60 -16.35
N ALA A 248 0.84 1.07 -16.35
CA ALA A 248 -0.13 0.81 -17.41
C ALA A 248 -0.91 2.07 -17.74
N VAL A 249 -1.17 2.30 -19.01
CA VAL A 249 -1.80 3.53 -19.54
C VAL A 249 -3.27 3.25 -19.86
N LYS A 250 -4.15 4.17 -19.47
CA LYS A 250 -5.50 4.23 -20.03
C LYS A 250 -5.44 4.88 -21.41
N PRO A 251 -5.82 4.20 -22.50
CA PRO A 251 -5.78 4.80 -23.84
C PRO A 251 -6.68 6.03 -23.97
N GLU A 252 -6.42 6.81 -25.03
CA GLU A 252 -7.25 7.94 -25.46
C GLU A 252 -8.61 7.48 -26.00
#